data_36c5287680dbf1577fe1dcd2723e7f62
#
_entry.id   36c5287680dbf1577fe1dcd2723e7f62
#
_cell.length_a   1.000
_cell.length_b   1.000
_cell.length_c   1.000
_cell.angle_alpha   90.00
_cell.angle_beta   90.00
_cell.angle_gamma   90.00
#
_symmetry.space_group_name_H-M   'P 1'
#
loop_
_entity.id
_entity.type
_entity.pdbx_description
1 polymer ?
#
loop_
_entity_poly.entity_id
_entity_poly.type
_entity_poly.pdbx_seq_one_letter_code
_entity_poly.pdbx_strand_id
1 'polypeptide(L)'
;MSQPVRISLDAMGGDHGPSVVVPGAALALERHPTLRFLMFGNERTITPLVEADARLKGAVEIHHTDIAVSMDDKPSQAVRAGRGKSSMWRAVQAVRDGHADAAVSAGNTGALMAMSKICLKTMAHVERPAIAAIWPTTRGESIVLDVGASIGADAAHLVDMAVMGAAMAHIVFDLDRPTVGLLNVGVEEIKGIEIVKEAARILKEADLPHLAYHGFVEGDDIGKGTVDVVVTEGFTGNIALKTAEGTAKQIGEYLKSAMTRTLMAKVGYLFAKRSFDALRDKMDPRKVNGGVFLGLDGVVIKSHGGTDALGFASAIDIAYDMAHYELMRTIREMLEQTPAVASA
;
A
#
# COMPACT_ATOMS: atom_id res chain seq x y z
N MET A 1 -1.05 -9.71 27.78
CA MET A 1 -0.97 -8.41 27.08
C MET A 1 -0.13 -8.66 25.83
N SER A 2 -0.67 -8.40 24.64
CA SER A 2 0.09 -8.48 23.39
C SER A 2 1.28 -7.51 23.46
N GLN A 3 2.41 -7.89 22.90
CA GLN A 3 3.56 -6.99 22.80
C GLN A 3 3.18 -5.76 21.98
N PRO A 4 3.71 -4.57 22.30
CA PRO A 4 3.45 -3.37 21.52
C PRO A 4 4.01 -3.54 20.09
N VAL A 5 3.20 -3.19 19.08
CA VAL A 5 3.67 -3.16 17.69
C VAL A 5 4.71 -2.05 17.52
N ARG A 6 5.84 -2.38 16.90
CA ARG A 6 6.95 -1.46 16.65
C ARG A 6 7.04 -1.18 15.14
N ILE A 7 6.94 0.09 14.76
CA ILE A 7 7.01 0.50 13.36
C ILE A 7 8.26 1.34 13.13
N SER A 8 9.07 0.93 12.17
CA SER A 8 10.22 1.72 11.71
C SER A 8 9.79 2.72 10.64
N LEU A 9 10.20 3.96 10.79
CA LEU A 9 9.84 5.07 9.91
C LEU A 9 11.08 5.61 9.21
N ASP A 10 11.05 5.66 7.88
CA ASP A 10 11.96 6.48 7.09
C ASP A 10 11.56 7.95 7.24
N ALA A 11 12.11 8.62 8.24
CA ALA A 11 11.72 9.97 8.60
C ALA A 11 12.13 11.03 7.56
N MET A 12 13.01 10.69 6.64
CA MET A 12 13.49 11.61 5.59
C MET A 12 12.82 11.38 4.23
N GLY A 13 11.98 10.35 4.11
CA GLY A 13 11.31 9.99 2.86
C GLY A 13 10.19 10.95 2.46
N GLY A 14 9.98 11.08 1.14
CA GLY A 14 8.93 11.93 0.55
C GLY A 14 9.35 13.38 0.35
N ASP A 15 8.40 14.19 -0.14
CA ASP A 15 8.65 15.59 -0.52
C ASP A 15 8.83 16.51 0.70
N HIS A 16 8.33 16.08 1.85
CA HIS A 16 8.25 16.90 3.08
C HIS A 16 9.07 16.34 4.26
N GLY A 17 9.47 15.06 4.19
CA GLY A 17 10.30 14.42 5.21
C GLY A 17 9.74 14.52 6.63
N PRO A 18 10.58 14.91 7.63
CA PRO A 18 10.19 14.90 9.06
C PRO A 18 8.98 15.76 9.39
N SER A 19 8.73 16.85 8.62
CA SER A 19 7.59 17.76 8.87
C SER A 19 6.22 17.11 8.62
N VAL A 20 6.18 15.98 7.94
CA VAL A 20 4.98 15.16 7.70
C VAL A 20 5.04 13.85 8.48
N VAL A 21 6.20 13.22 8.53
CA VAL A 21 6.38 11.90 9.17
C VAL A 21 6.12 12.01 10.69
N VAL A 22 6.69 13.01 11.36
CA VAL A 22 6.56 13.16 12.81
C VAL A 22 5.12 13.47 13.25
N PRO A 23 4.42 14.46 12.67
CA PRO A 23 3.00 14.67 12.99
C PRO A 23 2.10 13.49 12.58
N GLY A 24 2.42 12.79 11.49
CA GLY A 24 1.71 11.58 11.08
C GLY A 24 1.82 10.47 12.11
N ALA A 25 3.02 10.25 12.66
CA ALA A 25 3.22 9.28 13.75
C ALA A 25 2.44 9.67 15.01
N ALA A 26 2.35 10.97 15.34
CA ALA A 26 1.56 11.43 16.47
C ALA A 26 0.06 11.16 16.29
N LEU A 27 -0.48 11.36 15.07
CA LEU A 27 -1.88 11.05 14.75
C LEU A 27 -2.16 9.55 14.81
N ALA A 28 -1.25 8.71 14.32
CA ALA A 28 -1.39 7.26 14.41
C ALA A 28 -1.36 6.77 15.88
N LEU A 29 -0.53 7.39 16.73
CA LEU A 29 -0.44 7.06 18.14
C LEU A 29 -1.73 7.38 18.92
N GLU A 30 -2.50 8.40 18.50
CA GLU A 30 -3.83 8.67 19.06
C GLU A 30 -4.81 7.53 18.81
N ARG A 31 -4.70 6.86 17.65
CA ARG A 31 -5.55 5.74 17.26
C ARG A 31 -5.08 4.42 17.88
N HIS A 32 -3.77 4.25 17.99
CA HIS A 32 -3.10 3.05 18.48
C HIS A 32 -2.11 3.38 19.62
N PRO A 33 -2.57 3.61 20.87
CA PRO A 33 -1.72 4.13 21.96
C PRO A 33 -0.56 3.23 22.37
N THR A 34 -0.59 1.95 21.97
CA THR A 34 0.47 0.98 22.26
C THR A 34 1.62 0.99 21.25
N LEU A 35 1.47 1.70 20.11
CA LEU A 35 2.52 1.81 19.10
C LEU A 35 3.84 2.31 19.66
N ARG A 36 4.94 1.84 19.08
CA ARG A 36 6.30 2.35 19.30
C ARG A 36 6.95 2.59 17.95
N PHE A 37 7.73 3.66 17.85
CA PHE A 37 8.36 4.06 16.61
C PHE A 37 9.87 4.08 16.71
N LEU A 38 10.53 3.53 15.69
CA LEU A 38 11.95 3.72 15.43
C LEU A 38 12.08 4.68 14.23
N MET A 39 12.48 5.92 14.47
CA MET A 39 12.62 6.93 13.43
C MET A 39 14.05 7.03 12.92
N PHE A 40 14.26 6.76 11.64
CA PHE A 40 15.57 6.82 10.98
C PHE A 40 15.71 8.10 10.17
N GLY A 41 16.72 8.93 10.48
CA GLY A 41 16.97 10.18 9.78
C GLY A 41 17.88 11.13 10.53
N ASN A 42 17.92 12.40 10.09
CA ASN A 42 18.75 13.41 10.73
C ASN A 42 18.15 13.83 12.08
N GLU A 43 18.82 13.43 13.15
CA GLU A 43 18.39 13.71 14.53
C GLU A 43 18.17 15.20 14.79
N ARG A 44 19.00 16.09 14.21
CA ARG A 44 18.88 17.54 14.41
C ARG A 44 17.56 18.10 13.87
N THR A 45 16.97 17.45 12.86
CA THR A 45 15.68 17.88 12.29
C THR A 45 14.49 17.16 12.93
N ILE A 46 14.68 15.92 13.41
CA ILE A 46 13.61 15.08 13.98
C ILE A 46 13.35 15.45 15.45
N THR A 47 14.42 15.57 16.27
CA THR A 47 14.31 15.78 17.73
C THR A 47 13.43 16.97 18.08
N PRO A 48 13.61 18.18 17.50
CA PRO A 48 12.77 19.32 17.86
C PRO A 48 11.27 19.10 17.57
N LEU A 49 10.95 18.34 16.52
CA LEU A 49 9.55 18.03 16.18
C LEU A 49 8.94 17.01 17.13
N VAL A 50 9.71 15.99 17.54
CA VAL A 50 9.28 14.99 18.52
C VAL A 50 9.10 15.60 19.89
N GLU A 51 10.02 16.46 20.34
CA GLU A 51 9.94 17.14 21.63
C GLU A 51 8.79 18.15 21.71
N ALA A 52 8.42 18.76 20.59
CA ALA A 52 7.29 19.70 20.51
C ALA A 52 5.92 19.01 20.63
N ASP A 53 5.83 17.70 20.41
CA ASP A 53 4.57 16.96 20.48
C ASP A 53 4.55 16.00 21.69
N ALA A 54 3.81 16.38 22.73
CA ALA A 54 3.73 15.60 23.97
C ALA A 54 3.21 14.17 23.78
N ARG A 55 2.46 13.89 22.69
CA ARG A 55 1.93 12.55 22.38
C ARG A 55 3.05 11.55 22.10
N LEU A 56 4.15 12.02 21.49
CA LEU A 56 5.29 11.18 21.07
C LEU A 56 6.26 10.85 22.22
N LYS A 57 6.07 11.49 23.39
CA LYS A 57 6.96 11.30 24.53
C LYS A 57 7.00 9.85 25.00
N GLY A 58 8.19 9.23 24.92
CA GLY A 58 8.40 7.83 25.33
C GLY A 58 7.89 6.79 24.32
N ALA A 59 7.34 7.22 23.19
CA ALA A 59 6.89 6.33 22.12
C ALA A 59 7.85 6.27 20.92
N VAL A 60 8.85 7.15 20.86
CA VAL A 60 9.77 7.32 19.74
C VAL A 60 11.22 7.10 20.18
N GLU A 61 11.94 6.30 19.39
CA GLU A 61 13.39 6.15 19.43
C GLU A 61 13.99 6.68 18.13
N ILE A 62 14.94 7.62 18.20
CA ILE A 62 15.56 8.24 17.02
C ILE A 62 16.90 7.59 16.73
N HIS A 63 17.07 7.15 15.50
CA HIS A 63 18.29 6.55 14.97
C HIS A 63 18.90 7.49 13.94
N HIS A 64 19.98 8.18 14.31
CA HIS A 64 20.61 9.18 13.44
C HIS A 64 21.21 8.59 12.16
N THR A 65 20.95 9.27 11.04
CA THR A 65 21.68 9.13 9.77
C THR A 65 21.52 10.42 8.95
N ASP A 66 22.61 10.85 8.32
CA ASP A 66 22.61 12.02 7.43
C ASP A 66 22.24 11.67 5.97
N ILE A 67 22.16 10.38 5.65
CA ILE A 67 21.91 9.92 4.26
C ILE A 67 20.41 9.67 4.06
N ALA A 68 19.82 10.42 3.15
CA ALA A 68 18.47 10.24 2.65
C ALA A 68 18.48 9.89 1.16
N VAL A 69 17.43 9.21 0.70
CA VAL A 69 17.19 8.93 -0.72
C VAL A 69 16.30 10.03 -1.30
N SER A 70 16.76 10.67 -2.39
CA SER A 70 15.95 11.66 -3.10
C SER A 70 14.81 11.01 -3.89
N MET A 71 13.72 11.76 -4.08
CA MET A 71 12.60 11.31 -4.93
C MET A 71 13.01 11.13 -6.39
N ASP A 72 14.03 11.85 -6.85
CA ASP A 72 14.55 11.84 -8.24
C ASP A 72 15.67 10.81 -8.45
N ASP A 73 16.15 10.15 -7.40
CA ASP A 73 17.23 9.18 -7.50
C ASP A 73 16.81 7.97 -8.34
N LYS A 74 17.66 7.55 -9.25
CA LYS A 74 17.48 6.26 -9.92
C LYS A 74 17.62 5.13 -8.89
N PRO A 75 16.73 4.11 -8.89
CA PRO A 75 16.75 3.05 -7.88
C PRO A 75 18.12 2.38 -7.69
N SER A 76 18.85 2.12 -8.78
CA SER A 76 20.18 1.52 -8.73
C SER A 76 21.23 2.42 -8.07
N GLN A 77 21.14 3.74 -8.26
CA GLN A 77 22.03 4.71 -7.62
C GLN A 77 21.68 4.87 -6.14
N ALA A 78 20.38 4.97 -5.82
CA ALA A 78 19.89 5.00 -4.45
C ALA A 78 20.36 3.79 -3.62
N VAL A 79 20.22 2.58 -4.19
CA VAL A 79 20.73 1.36 -3.56
C VAL A 79 22.25 1.43 -3.32
N ARG A 80 23.02 1.83 -4.34
CA ARG A 80 24.50 1.90 -4.22
C ARG A 80 24.95 2.89 -3.15
N ALA A 81 24.34 4.08 -3.10
CA ALA A 81 24.71 5.14 -2.17
C ALA A 81 24.16 4.90 -0.77
N GLY A 82 22.93 4.36 -0.68
CA GLY A 82 22.14 4.26 0.55
C GLY A 82 22.27 2.93 1.30
N ARG A 83 22.83 1.88 0.68
CA ARG A 83 22.89 0.54 1.30
C ARG A 83 23.58 0.57 2.66
N GLY A 84 22.89 0.10 3.69
CA GLY A 84 23.35 0.08 5.08
C GLY A 84 23.42 1.44 5.77
N LYS A 85 23.12 2.54 5.07
CA LYS A 85 23.37 3.91 5.57
C LYS A 85 22.17 4.84 5.53
N SER A 86 21.35 4.79 4.46
CA SER A 86 20.24 5.72 4.32
C SER A 86 19.12 5.44 5.32
N SER A 87 18.34 6.46 5.65
CA SER A 87 17.15 6.36 6.49
C SER A 87 16.19 5.28 5.99
N MET A 88 15.92 5.25 4.69
CA MET A 88 15.10 4.24 4.03
C MET A 88 15.64 2.81 4.21
N TRP A 89 16.94 2.60 3.96
CA TRP A 89 17.55 1.28 4.15
C TRP A 89 17.46 0.82 5.59
N ARG A 90 17.85 1.70 6.54
CA ARG A 90 17.88 1.36 7.97
C ARG A 90 16.49 1.09 8.54
N ALA A 91 15.45 1.79 8.04
CA ALA A 91 14.07 1.50 8.41
C ALA A 91 13.68 0.07 7.99
N VAL A 92 13.96 -0.33 6.74
CA VAL A 92 13.71 -1.70 6.26
C VAL A 92 14.58 -2.73 7.00
N GLN A 93 15.84 -2.38 7.27
CA GLN A 93 16.76 -3.25 8.01
C GLN A 93 16.28 -3.54 9.43
N ALA A 94 15.62 -2.59 10.09
CA ALA A 94 15.07 -2.80 11.43
C ALA A 94 14.00 -3.92 11.43
N VAL A 95 13.22 -4.07 10.34
CA VAL A 95 12.28 -5.19 10.17
C VAL A 95 13.03 -6.51 10.01
N ARG A 96 14.05 -6.56 9.15
CA ARG A 96 14.87 -7.76 8.95
C ARG A 96 15.51 -8.25 10.25
N ASP A 97 16.01 -7.32 11.06
CA ASP A 97 16.74 -7.60 12.28
C ASP A 97 15.79 -7.85 13.50
N GLY A 98 14.46 -7.83 13.29
CA GLY A 98 13.45 -8.07 14.32
C GLY A 98 13.30 -6.92 15.35
N HIS A 99 13.85 -5.74 15.04
CA HIS A 99 13.70 -4.56 15.88
C HIS A 99 12.37 -3.84 15.64
N ALA A 100 11.78 -3.99 14.47
CA ALA A 100 10.46 -3.49 14.11
C ALA A 100 9.63 -4.57 13.43
N ASP A 101 8.32 -4.46 13.55
CA ASP A 101 7.34 -5.39 12.97
C ASP A 101 6.93 -4.98 11.54
N ALA A 102 7.04 -3.67 11.23
CA ALA A 102 6.79 -3.12 9.90
C ALA A 102 7.66 -1.88 9.63
N ALA A 103 7.88 -1.56 8.35
CA ALA A 103 8.55 -0.34 7.91
C ALA A 103 7.61 0.52 7.07
N VAL A 104 7.63 1.86 7.25
CA VAL A 104 6.88 2.82 6.46
C VAL A 104 7.82 3.86 5.85
N SER A 105 7.69 4.10 4.55
CA SER A 105 8.43 5.16 3.85
C SER A 105 7.55 5.87 2.82
N ALA A 106 7.62 7.20 2.79
CA ALA A 106 7.04 8.03 1.73
C ALA A 106 8.03 8.27 0.57
N GLY A 107 9.26 7.77 0.66
CA GLY A 107 10.33 8.00 -0.31
C GLY A 107 10.10 7.37 -1.68
N ASN A 108 11.11 7.45 -2.55
CA ASN A 108 11.08 6.93 -3.94
C ASN A 108 10.67 5.45 -3.98
N THR A 109 9.58 5.14 -4.69
CA THR A 109 8.98 3.79 -4.74
C THR A 109 9.93 2.74 -5.29
N GLY A 110 10.63 3.04 -6.38
CA GLY A 110 11.57 2.10 -7.00
C GLY A 110 12.78 1.83 -6.11
N ALA A 111 13.28 2.85 -5.41
CA ALA A 111 14.37 2.71 -4.44
C ALA A 111 13.94 1.88 -3.24
N LEU A 112 12.75 2.16 -2.67
CA LEU A 112 12.21 1.41 -1.55
C LEU A 112 12.00 -0.07 -1.91
N MET A 113 11.40 -0.36 -3.07
CA MET A 113 11.21 -1.73 -3.55
C MET A 113 12.55 -2.46 -3.72
N ALA A 114 13.52 -1.83 -4.40
CA ALA A 114 14.83 -2.43 -4.63
C ALA A 114 15.58 -2.69 -3.30
N MET A 115 15.57 -1.73 -2.38
CA MET A 115 16.19 -1.87 -1.07
C MET A 115 15.51 -2.94 -0.22
N SER A 116 14.17 -2.98 -0.23
CA SER A 116 13.39 -3.98 0.49
C SER A 116 13.66 -5.39 -0.02
N LYS A 117 13.66 -5.59 -1.35
CA LYS A 117 13.98 -6.89 -1.96
C LYS A 117 15.39 -7.37 -1.61
N ILE A 118 16.38 -6.48 -1.59
CA ILE A 118 17.76 -6.84 -1.23
C ILE A 118 17.89 -7.13 0.27
N CYS A 119 17.25 -6.34 1.11
CA CYS A 119 17.37 -6.41 2.56
C CYS A 119 16.57 -7.57 3.17
N LEU A 120 15.29 -7.67 2.83
CA LEU A 120 14.36 -8.67 3.37
C LEU A 120 14.34 -9.97 2.57
N LYS A 121 14.67 -9.92 1.26
CA LYS A 121 14.42 -10.96 0.27
C LYS A 121 12.93 -11.17 0.01
N THR A 122 12.59 -12.15 -0.83
CA THR A 122 11.21 -12.60 -1.05
C THR A 122 10.89 -13.77 -0.13
N MET A 123 9.62 -13.97 0.15
CA MET A 123 9.12 -15.16 0.85
C MET A 123 9.44 -16.42 0.03
N ALA A 124 9.49 -17.57 0.71
CA ALA A 124 9.59 -18.86 0.03
C ALA A 124 8.43 -19.00 -0.98
N HIS A 125 8.74 -19.53 -2.16
CA HIS A 125 7.82 -19.70 -3.28
C HIS A 125 7.36 -18.42 -4.00
N VAL A 126 7.72 -17.22 -3.54
CA VAL A 126 7.40 -15.96 -4.22
C VAL A 126 8.64 -15.43 -4.95
N GLU A 127 8.60 -15.37 -6.27
CA GLU A 127 9.73 -14.88 -7.07
C GLU A 127 9.83 -13.36 -7.10
N ARG A 128 8.69 -12.68 -7.12
CA ARG A 128 8.59 -11.23 -7.27
C ARG A 128 7.58 -10.64 -6.29
N PRO A 129 7.94 -9.56 -5.59
CA PRO A 129 6.97 -8.83 -4.78
C PRO A 129 5.99 -8.05 -5.65
N ALA A 130 4.80 -7.78 -5.10
CA ALA A 130 3.77 -6.94 -5.68
C ALA A 130 3.47 -5.75 -4.77
N ILE A 131 2.91 -4.66 -5.31
CA ILE A 131 2.34 -3.57 -4.51
C ILE A 131 0.83 -3.72 -4.52
N ALA A 132 0.24 -3.92 -3.36
CA ALA A 132 -1.20 -3.93 -3.16
C ALA A 132 -1.66 -2.56 -2.65
N ALA A 133 -2.74 -2.04 -3.22
CA ALA A 133 -3.39 -0.80 -2.79
C ALA A 133 -4.84 -1.07 -2.40
N ILE A 134 -5.31 -0.39 -1.35
CA ILE A 134 -6.73 -0.34 -1.01
C ILE A 134 -7.39 0.66 -1.96
N TRP A 135 -8.45 0.24 -2.64
CA TRP A 135 -9.15 1.01 -3.65
C TRP A 135 -10.57 1.32 -3.22
N PRO A 136 -10.96 2.60 -3.10
CA PRO A 136 -12.32 2.96 -2.76
C PRO A 136 -13.28 2.62 -3.91
N THR A 137 -14.37 1.95 -3.59
CA THR A 137 -15.39 1.51 -4.55
C THR A 137 -16.77 2.04 -4.18
N THR A 138 -17.76 1.81 -5.05
CA THR A 138 -19.14 2.16 -4.75
C THR A 138 -19.75 1.28 -3.65
N ARG A 139 -19.20 0.08 -3.40
CA ARG A 139 -19.67 -0.89 -2.38
C ARG A 139 -18.86 -0.88 -1.09
N GLY A 140 -17.77 -0.13 -1.03
CA GLY A 140 -16.83 -0.11 0.09
C GLY A 140 -15.41 0.04 -0.42
N GLU A 141 -14.57 -0.92 -0.15
CA GLU A 141 -13.16 -0.95 -0.57
C GLU A 141 -12.83 -2.29 -1.21
N SER A 142 -11.87 -2.32 -2.12
CA SER A 142 -11.27 -3.52 -2.71
C SER A 142 -9.76 -3.42 -2.66
N ILE A 143 -9.06 -4.54 -2.73
CA ILE A 143 -7.61 -4.58 -2.91
C ILE A 143 -7.31 -4.73 -4.38
N VAL A 144 -6.42 -3.89 -4.91
CA VAL A 144 -5.91 -4.00 -6.28
C VAL A 144 -4.41 -4.25 -6.22
N LEU A 145 -3.94 -5.29 -6.87
CA LEU A 145 -2.53 -5.64 -6.99
C LEU A 145 -2.24 -6.32 -8.34
N ASP A 146 -1.10 -6.13 -8.95
CA ASP A 146 0.03 -5.26 -8.63
C ASP A 146 -0.19 -3.85 -9.22
N VAL A 147 0.07 -2.81 -8.42
CA VAL A 147 -0.09 -1.42 -8.88
C VAL A 147 1.24 -0.73 -9.21
N GLY A 148 2.29 -1.51 -9.50
CA GLY A 148 3.53 -0.93 -10.05
C GLY A 148 4.85 -1.43 -9.45
N ALA A 149 4.90 -2.64 -8.88
CA ALA A 149 6.15 -3.27 -8.46
C ALA A 149 6.85 -4.01 -9.60
N SER A 150 6.09 -4.62 -10.50
CA SER A 150 6.60 -5.45 -11.58
C SER A 150 6.26 -4.91 -12.95
N ILE A 151 6.99 -5.36 -13.97
CA ILE A 151 6.64 -5.18 -15.38
C ILE A 151 6.50 -6.56 -15.98
N GLY A 152 5.28 -6.90 -16.40
CA GLY A 152 4.90 -8.24 -16.83
C GLY A 152 4.80 -9.22 -15.65
N ALA A 153 4.02 -10.25 -15.84
CA ALA A 153 3.85 -11.37 -14.90
C ALA A 153 3.68 -12.65 -15.73
N ASP A 154 4.02 -13.80 -15.19
CA ASP A 154 3.59 -15.10 -15.68
C ASP A 154 2.34 -15.56 -14.92
N ALA A 155 1.80 -16.71 -15.30
CA ALA A 155 0.58 -17.26 -14.69
C ALA A 155 0.79 -17.59 -13.21
N ALA A 156 1.96 -18.14 -12.85
CA ALA A 156 2.31 -18.47 -11.48
C ALA A 156 2.33 -17.22 -10.58
N HIS A 157 2.94 -16.13 -11.07
CA HIS A 157 2.98 -14.86 -10.35
C HIS A 157 1.58 -14.26 -10.15
N LEU A 158 0.67 -14.37 -11.15
CA LEU A 158 -0.73 -13.93 -10.98
C LEU A 158 -1.47 -14.76 -9.92
N VAL A 159 -1.21 -16.08 -9.86
CA VAL A 159 -1.78 -16.96 -8.83
C VAL A 159 -1.23 -16.60 -7.44
N ASP A 160 0.08 -16.40 -7.29
CA ASP A 160 0.68 -15.96 -6.04
C ASP A 160 0.07 -14.64 -5.57
N MET A 161 -0.10 -13.67 -6.49
CA MET A 161 -0.76 -12.40 -6.18
C MET A 161 -2.22 -12.60 -5.74
N ALA A 162 -2.96 -13.52 -6.33
CA ALA A 162 -4.33 -13.83 -5.91
C ALA A 162 -4.37 -14.32 -4.45
N VAL A 163 -3.46 -15.20 -4.07
CA VAL A 163 -3.33 -15.71 -2.69
C VAL A 163 -2.90 -14.62 -1.72
N MET A 164 -1.86 -13.85 -2.07
CA MET A 164 -1.38 -12.76 -1.22
C MET A 164 -2.42 -11.64 -1.06
N GLY A 165 -3.16 -11.32 -2.12
CA GLY A 165 -4.25 -10.37 -2.10
C GLY A 165 -5.41 -10.84 -1.22
N ALA A 166 -5.76 -12.13 -1.29
CA ALA A 166 -6.77 -12.73 -0.42
C ALA A 166 -6.36 -12.68 1.05
N ALA A 167 -5.09 -12.98 1.38
CA ALA A 167 -4.57 -12.85 2.74
C ALA A 167 -4.67 -11.41 3.26
N MET A 168 -4.36 -10.43 2.44
CA MET A 168 -4.52 -9.02 2.81
C MET A 168 -6.01 -8.64 2.99
N ALA A 169 -6.91 -9.11 2.11
CA ALA A 169 -8.35 -8.86 2.22
C ALA A 169 -8.96 -9.50 3.46
N HIS A 170 -8.50 -10.69 3.82
CA HIS A 170 -8.88 -11.35 5.07
C HIS A 170 -8.58 -10.45 6.29
N ILE A 171 -7.41 -9.83 6.33
CA ILE A 171 -7.00 -8.96 7.44
C ILE A 171 -7.71 -7.61 7.41
N VAL A 172 -7.75 -6.95 6.24
CA VAL A 172 -8.26 -5.56 6.14
C VAL A 172 -9.78 -5.50 6.21
N PHE A 173 -10.47 -6.51 5.65
CA PHE A 173 -11.94 -6.51 5.53
C PHE A 173 -12.63 -7.55 6.42
N ASP A 174 -11.87 -8.30 7.21
CA ASP A 174 -12.38 -9.39 8.08
C ASP A 174 -13.21 -10.41 7.29
N LEU A 175 -12.69 -10.85 6.14
CA LEU A 175 -13.36 -11.79 5.23
C LEU A 175 -12.68 -13.16 5.29
N ASP A 176 -13.42 -14.20 5.64
CA ASP A 176 -12.89 -15.58 5.69
C ASP A 176 -12.53 -16.10 4.30
N ARG A 177 -13.30 -15.75 3.28
CA ARG A 177 -13.13 -16.21 1.90
C ARG A 177 -13.39 -15.07 0.90
N PRO A 178 -12.45 -14.13 0.75
CA PRO A 178 -12.61 -12.98 -0.15
C PRO A 178 -12.73 -13.43 -1.61
N THR A 179 -13.52 -12.69 -2.38
CA THR A 179 -13.67 -12.89 -3.81
C THR A 179 -12.48 -12.31 -4.58
N VAL A 180 -11.90 -13.08 -5.50
CA VAL A 180 -10.72 -12.68 -6.28
C VAL A 180 -11.04 -12.74 -7.78
N GLY A 181 -10.79 -11.63 -8.50
CA GLY A 181 -10.91 -11.53 -9.94
C GLY A 181 -9.59 -11.20 -10.62
N LEU A 182 -9.36 -11.74 -11.82
CA LEU A 182 -8.25 -11.35 -12.67
C LEU A 182 -8.69 -10.25 -13.63
N LEU A 183 -7.96 -9.13 -13.64
CA LEU A 183 -8.24 -8.02 -14.57
C LEU A 183 -7.99 -8.46 -16.01
N ASN A 184 -8.99 -8.23 -16.86
CA ASN A 184 -8.96 -8.67 -18.25
C ASN A 184 -9.71 -7.64 -19.14
N VAL A 185 -9.68 -7.85 -20.44
CA VAL A 185 -10.34 -7.02 -21.49
C VAL A 185 -11.77 -7.47 -21.78
N GLY A 186 -12.33 -8.37 -21.00
CA GLY A 186 -13.67 -8.92 -21.11
C GLY A 186 -13.83 -10.11 -20.17
N VAL A 187 -15.08 -10.40 -19.80
CA VAL A 187 -15.41 -11.48 -18.84
C VAL A 187 -15.49 -12.87 -19.46
N GLU A 188 -15.49 -12.97 -20.81
CA GLU A 188 -15.61 -14.24 -21.51
C GLU A 188 -14.28 -15.01 -21.47
N GLU A 189 -14.34 -16.32 -21.27
CA GLU A 189 -13.16 -17.20 -21.12
C GLU A 189 -12.19 -17.16 -22.32
N ILE A 190 -12.67 -16.79 -23.50
CA ILE A 190 -11.85 -16.73 -24.73
C ILE A 190 -11.05 -15.43 -24.85
N LYS A 191 -11.38 -14.40 -24.07
CA LYS A 191 -10.74 -13.08 -24.15
C LYS A 191 -9.49 -12.99 -23.29
N GLY A 192 -8.62 -12.07 -23.67
CA GLY A 192 -7.38 -11.76 -22.96
C GLY A 192 -6.17 -12.52 -23.48
N ILE A 193 -5.05 -12.24 -22.84
CA ILE A 193 -3.76 -12.85 -23.15
C ILE A 193 -3.63 -14.25 -22.49
N GLU A 194 -2.81 -15.13 -23.09
CA GLU A 194 -2.66 -16.52 -22.62
C GLU A 194 -2.26 -16.62 -21.15
N ILE A 195 -1.37 -15.74 -20.68
CA ILE A 195 -0.91 -15.72 -19.28
C ILE A 195 -2.08 -15.55 -18.31
N VAL A 196 -3.02 -14.63 -18.61
CA VAL A 196 -4.20 -14.37 -17.76
C VAL A 196 -5.18 -15.55 -17.83
N LYS A 197 -5.37 -16.15 -19.00
CA LYS A 197 -6.21 -17.34 -19.16
C LYS A 197 -5.64 -18.57 -18.44
N GLU A 198 -4.34 -18.75 -18.48
CA GLU A 198 -3.67 -19.84 -17.76
C GLU A 198 -3.77 -19.65 -16.23
N ALA A 199 -3.56 -18.43 -15.72
CA ALA A 199 -3.77 -18.13 -14.30
C ALA A 199 -5.22 -18.40 -13.87
N ALA A 200 -6.20 -18.03 -14.71
CA ALA A 200 -7.61 -18.29 -14.48
C ALA A 200 -7.90 -19.80 -14.40
N ARG A 201 -7.34 -20.58 -15.32
CA ARG A 201 -7.47 -22.04 -15.31
C ARG A 201 -6.93 -22.64 -14.01
N ILE A 202 -5.72 -22.22 -13.59
CA ILE A 202 -5.09 -22.72 -12.36
C ILE A 202 -5.95 -22.37 -11.13
N LEU A 203 -6.39 -21.13 -10.98
CA LEU A 203 -7.22 -20.69 -9.86
C LEU A 203 -8.57 -21.43 -9.80
N LYS A 204 -9.18 -21.72 -10.96
CA LYS A 204 -10.45 -22.46 -11.07
C LYS A 204 -10.28 -23.93 -10.69
N GLU A 205 -9.18 -24.57 -11.13
CA GLU A 205 -8.89 -25.98 -10.85
C GLU A 205 -8.41 -26.23 -9.41
N ALA A 206 -7.71 -25.26 -8.83
CA ALA A 206 -7.14 -25.38 -7.48
C ALA A 206 -8.19 -25.36 -6.37
N ASP A 207 -9.36 -24.74 -6.59
CA ASP A 207 -10.45 -24.57 -5.59
C ASP A 207 -9.94 -24.26 -4.18
N LEU A 208 -9.20 -23.16 -4.07
CA LEU A 208 -8.50 -22.78 -2.84
C LEU A 208 -9.50 -22.46 -1.71
N PRO A 209 -9.35 -23.03 -0.50
CA PRO A 209 -10.33 -22.86 0.57
C PRO A 209 -10.42 -21.44 1.12
N HIS A 210 -9.33 -20.68 1.01
CA HIS A 210 -9.17 -19.34 1.60
C HIS A 210 -9.51 -18.18 0.64
N LEU A 211 -9.93 -18.48 -0.61
CA LEU A 211 -10.41 -17.47 -1.55
C LEU A 211 -11.53 -18.04 -2.44
N ALA A 212 -12.38 -17.16 -2.96
CA ALA A 212 -13.40 -17.51 -3.95
C ALA A 212 -13.01 -16.89 -5.29
N TYR A 213 -12.52 -17.72 -6.21
CA TYR A 213 -12.19 -17.24 -7.54
C TYR A 213 -13.47 -16.86 -8.30
N HIS A 214 -13.59 -15.58 -8.67
CA HIS A 214 -14.76 -15.03 -9.36
C HIS A 214 -14.72 -15.23 -10.88
N GLY A 215 -13.53 -15.21 -11.45
CA GLY A 215 -13.31 -15.16 -12.90
C GLY A 215 -12.64 -13.87 -13.33
N PHE A 216 -12.92 -13.44 -14.56
CA PHE A 216 -12.40 -12.18 -15.09
C PHE A 216 -13.24 -10.98 -14.65
N VAL A 217 -12.57 -9.85 -14.47
CA VAL A 217 -13.18 -8.53 -14.21
C VAL A 217 -12.60 -7.51 -15.19
N GLU A 218 -13.40 -6.51 -15.55
CA GLU A 218 -12.98 -5.42 -16.43
C GLU A 218 -12.56 -4.18 -15.63
N GLY A 219 -11.97 -3.20 -16.30
CA GLY A 219 -11.47 -1.98 -15.63
C GLY A 219 -12.53 -1.17 -14.90
N ASP A 220 -13.80 -1.19 -15.34
CA ASP A 220 -14.90 -0.51 -14.68
C ASP A 220 -15.43 -1.26 -13.44
N ASP A 221 -15.16 -2.57 -13.35
CA ASP A 221 -15.50 -3.40 -12.19
C ASP A 221 -14.67 -3.03 -10.95
N ILE A 222 -13.46 -2.49 -11.15
CA ILE A 222 -12.62 -1.99 -10.05
C ILE A 222 -13.39 -0.94 -9.24
N GLY A 223 -13.94 0.07 -9.92
CA GLY A 223 -14.70 1.14 -9.24
C GLY A 223 -16.07 0.70 -8.71
N LYS A 224 -16.68 -0.35 -9.29
CA LYS A 224 -17.92 -0.95 -8.79
C LYS A 224 -17.71 -1.75 -7.50
N GLY A 225 -16.50 -2.32 -7.30
CA GLY A 225 -16.21 -3.27 -6.23
C GLY A 225 -16.88 -4.63 -6.49
N THR A 226 -16.81 -5.13 -7.74
CA THR A 226 -17.42 -6.40 -8.14
C THR A 226 -16.79 -7.57 -7.37
N VAL A 227 -15.52 -7.46 -7.03
CA VAL A 227 -14.75 -8.41 -6.21
C VAL A 227 -13.97 -7.70 -5.11
N ASP A 228 -13.58 -8.44 -4.09
CA ASP A 228 -12.79 -7.92 -2.96
C ASP A 228 -11.33 -7.71 -3.33
N VAL A 229 -10.82 -8.53 -4.26
CA VAL A 229 -9.43 -8.48 -4.73
C VAL A 229 -9.39 -8.50 -6.25
N VAL A 230 -8.74 -7.52 -6.86
CA VAL A 230 -8.46 -7.46 -8.30
C VAL A 230 -6.97 -7.66 -8.53
N VAL A 231 -6.63 -8.66 -9.31
CA VAL A 231 -5.24 -9.03 -9.63
C VAL A 231 -4.91 -8.65 -11.07
N THR A 232 -3.79 -7.98 -11.24
CA THR A 232 -3.22 -7.63 -12.56
C THR A 232 -1.69 -7.58 -12.48
N GLU A 233 -0.99 -7.43 -13.61
CA GLU A 233 0.44 -7.16 -13.59
C GLU A 233 0.71 -5.65 -13.37
N GLY A 234 1.91 -5.32 -12.87
CA GLY A 234 2.18 -3.99 -12.34
C GLY A 234 2.14 -2.85 -13.37
N PHE A 235 2.40 -3.11 -14.66
CA PHE A 235 2.31 -2.07 -15.70
C PHE A 235 0.84 -1.64 -15.90
N THR A 236 -0.06 -2.60 -16.08
CA THR A 236 -1.50 -2.35 -16.24
C THR A 236 -2.09 -1.75 -14.97
N GLY A 237 -1.76 -2.30 -13.80
CA GLY A 237 -2.26 -1.80 -12.52
C GLY A 237 -1.79 -0.39 -12.21
N ASN A 238 -0.55 -0.03 -12.52
CA ASN A 238 -0.07 1.35 -12.36
C ASN A 238 -0.78 2.33 -13.30
N ILE A 239 -1.03 1.94 -14.55
CA ILE A 239 -1.82 2.77 -15.49
C ILE A 239 -3.25 2.95 -14.95
N ALA A 240 -3.91 1.88 -14.52
CA ALA A 240 -5.25 1.96 -13.94
C ALA A 240 -5.28 2.90 -12.73
N LEU A 241 -4.35 2.75 -11.79
CA LEU A 241 -4.22 3.61 -10.60
C LEU A 241 -4.03 5.08 -10.99
N LYS A 242 -3.07 5.38 -11.85
CA LYS A 242 -2.77 6.76 -12.26
C LYS A 242 -3.91 7.40 -13.07
N THR A 243 -4.61 6.61 -13.87
CA THR A 243 -5.79 7.08 -14.61
C THR A 243 -6.92 7.42 -13.64
N ALA A 244 -7.20 6.57 -12.67
CA ALA A 244 -8.23 6.83 -11.65
C ALA A 244 -7.89 8.05 -10.79
N GLU A 245 -6.64 8.16 -10.31
CA GLU A 245 -6.16 9.35 -9.57
C GLU A 245 -6.32 10.64 -10.38
N GLY A 246 -5.93 10.60 -11.66
CA GLY A 246 -6.06 11.73 -12.59
C GLY A 246 -7.50 12.11 -12.85
N THR A 247 -8.36 11.14 -13.10
CA THR A 247 -9.80 11.35 -13.34
C THR A 247 -10.50 11.91 -12.10
N ALA A 248 -10.18 11.40 -10.90
CA ALA A 248 -10.75 11.92 -9.65
C ALA A 248 -10.36 13.39 -9.41
N LYS A 249 -9.09 13.78 -9.66
CA LYS A 249 -8.64 15.17 -9.61
C LYS A 249 -9.36 16.04 -10.63
N GLN A 250 -9.48 15.59 -11.87
CA GLN A 250 -10.16 16.30 -12.95
C GLN A 250 -11.64 16.55 -12.63
N ILE A 251 -12.35 15.54 -12.12
CA ILE A 251 -13.76 15.68 -11.70
C ILE A 251 -13.87 16.70 -10.55
N GLY A 252 -12.94 16.65 -9.57
CA GLY A 252 -12.90 17.61 -8.47
C GLY A 252 -12.71 19.06 -8.95
N GLU A 253 -11.85 19.29 -9.93
CA GLU A 253 -11.64 20.61 -10.54
C GLU A 253 -12.87 21.08 -11.34
N TYR A 254 -13.51 20.21 -12.12
CA TYR A 254 -14.73 20.54 -12.83
C TYR A 254 -15.86 20.91 -11.87
N LEU A 255 -16.05 20.14 -10.81
CA LEU A 255 -17.05 20.41 -9.78
C LEU A 255 -16.80 21.76 -9.10
N LYS A 256 -15.55 22.01 -8.68
CA LYS A 256 -15.16 23.29 -8.07
C LYS A 256 -15.42 24.47 -9.02
N SER A 257 -15.04 24.34 -10.28
CA SER A 257 -15.27 25.36 -11.30
C SER A 257 -16.76 25.65 -11.51
N ALA A 258 -17.58 24.60 -11.63
CA ALA A 258 -19.03 24.73 -11.79
C ALA A 258 -19.69 25.44 -10.59
N MET A 259 -19.30 25.05 -9.36
CA MET A 259 -19.85 25.59 -8.12
C MET A 259 -19.38 27.02 -7.81
N THR A 260 -18.31 27.50 -8.42
CA THR A 260 -17.80 28.85 -8.19
C THR A 260 -18.12 29.83 -9.33
N ARG A 261 -18.71 29.38 -10.44
CA ARG A 261 -18.91 30.12 -11.69
C ARG A 261 -19.85 31.32 -11.55
N THR A 262 -20.94 31.20 -10.79
CA THR A 262 -21.95 32.25 -10.62
C THR A 262 -22.26 32.50 -9.14
N LEU A 263 -22.87 33.67 -8.82
CA LEU A 263 -23.32 33.94 -7.45
C LEU A 263 -24.38 32.92 -7.01
N MET A 264 -25.30 32.55 -7.88
CA MET A 264 -26.30 31.53 -7.57
C MET A 264 -25.68 30.15 -7.29
N ALA A 265 -24.67 29.76 -8.06
CA ALA A 265 -23.92 28.51 -7.81
C ALA A 265 -23.24 28.53 -6.45
N LYS A 266 -22.61 29.66 -6.07
CA LYS A 266 -21.98 29.81 -4.75
C LYS A 266 -23.01 29.73 -3.60
N VAL A 267 -24.19 30.34 -3.77
CA VAL A 267 -25.27 30.23 -2.79
C VAL A 267 -25.79 28.79 -2.71
N GLY A 268 -26.01 28.14 -3.85
CA GLY A 268 -26.38 26.73 -3.90
C GLY A 268 -25.37 25.81 -3.23
N TYR A 269 -24.07 26.05 -3.46
CA TYR A 269 -22.98 25.33 -2.79
C TYR A 269 -23.05 25.48 -1.27
N LEU A 270 -23.35 26.68 -0.76
CA LEU A 270 -23.45 26.91 0.69
C LEU A 270 -24.53 26.01 1.32
N PHE A 271 -25.68 25.88 0.67
CA PHE A 271 -26.75 24.98 1.16
C PHE A 271 -26.39 23.49 1.00
N ALA A 272 -25.69 23.12 -0.07
CA ALA A 272 -25.27 21.75 -0.33
C ALA A 272 -23.91 21.37 0.31
N LYS A 273 -23.27 22.28 1.06
CA LYS A 273 -21.92 22.11 1.58
C LYS A 273 -21.71 20.77 2.29
N ARG A 274 -22.63 20.36 3.16
CA ARG A 274 -22.55 19.09 3.90
C ARG A 274 -22.47 17.88 2.97
N SER A 275 -23.24 17.89 1.87
CA SER A 275 -23.23 16.80 0.88
C SER A 275 -21.91 16.77 0.10
N PHE A 276 -21.36 17.94 -0.23
CA PHE A 276 -20.05 18.03 -0.87
C PHE A 276 -18.90 17.64 0.05
N ASP A 277 -18.98 18.01 1.32
CA ASP A 277 -17.98 17.61 2.32
C ASP A 277 -18.02 16.08 2.50
N ALA A 278 -19.20 15.46 2.56
CA ALA A 278 -19.33 14.00 2.62
C ALA A 278 -18.78 13.29 1.35
N LEU A 279 -19.05 13.85 0.16
CA LEU A 279 -18.48 13.34 -1.09
C LEU A 279 -16.94 13.44 -1.08
N ARG A 280 -16.42 14.62 -0.70
CA ARG A 280 -14.98 14.85 -0.59
C ARG A 280 -14.33 13.90 0.41
N ASP A 281 -14.98 13.67 1.54
CA ASP A 281 -14.50 12.75 2.57
C ASP A 281 -14.44 11.30 2.08
N LYS A 282 -15.45 10.87 1.30
CA LYS A 282 -15.47 9.54 0.68
C LYS A 282 -14.43 9.37 -0.42
N MET A 283 -14.08 10.45 -1.12
CA MET A 283 -13.09 10.46 -2.21
C MET A 283 -11.70 10.87 -1.74
N ASP A 284 -11.47 11.01 -0.43
CA ASP A 284 -10.20 11.48 0.11
C ASP A 284 -9.11 10.39 -0.03
N PRO A 285 -8.12 10.59 -0.94
CA PRO A 285 -7.09 9.59 -1.18
C PRO A 285 -6.16 9.39 0.03
N ARG A 286 -6.21 10.30 1.01
CA ARG A 286 -5.40 10.19 2.23
C ARG A 286 -5.85 9.06 3.14
N LYS A 287 -7.14 8.69 3.09
CA LYS A 287 -7.72 7.61 3.93
C LYS A 287 -7.24 6.22 3.53
N VAL A 288 -6.91 6.03 2.27
CA VAL A 288 -6.41 4.77 1.71
C VAL A 288 -4.94 4.88 1.26
N ASN A 289 -4.21 5.84 1.83
CA ASN A 289 -2.81 6.08 1.49
C ASN A 289 -1.91 5.03 2.13
N GLY A 290 -1.46 4.09 1.34
CA GLY A 290 -0.48 3.08 1.74
C GLY A 290 -0.51 1.88 0.79
N GLY A 291 0.55 1.71 0.01
CA GLY A 291 0.78 0.51 -0.78
C GLY A 291 1.53 -0.52 0.05
N VAL A 292 0.98 -1.72 0.20
CA VAL A 292 1.62 -2.83 0.91
C VAL A 292 2.51 -3.60 -0.06
N PHE A 293 3.78 -3.78 0.28
CA PHE A 293 4.66 -4.65 -0.49
C PHE A 293 4.44 -6.09 -0.07
N LEU A 294 3.67 -6.83 -0.87
CA LEU A 294 3.38 -8.25 -0.67
C LEU A 294 4.47 -9.12 -1.30
N GLY A 295 4.76 -10.27 -0.69
CA GLY A 295 5.74 -11.24 -1.17
C GLY A 295 7.18 -10.98 -0.71
N LEU A 296 7.44 -9.93 0.08
CA LEU A 296 8.70 -9.75 0.81
C LEU A 296 8.66 -10.53 2.13
N ASP A 297 9.82 -10.92 2.66
CA ASP A 297 9.93 -11.56 3.99
C ASP A 297 9.95 -10.51 5.12
N GLY A 298 8.94 -9.63 5.13
CA GLY A 298 8.72 -8.58 6.11
C GLY A 298 7.75 -7.52 5.59
N VAL A 299 7.05 -6.84 6.48
CA VAL A 299 6.04 -5.84 6.15
C VAL A 299 6.69 -4.50 5.80
N VAL A 300 6.43 -4.02 4.59
CA VAL A 300 6.87 -2.69 4.12
C VAL A 300 5.69 -1.96 3.50
N ILE A 301 5.43 -0.75 3.97
CA ILE A 301 4.36 0.11 3.48
C ILE A 301 4.95 1.32 2.76
N LYS A 302 4.47 1.55 1.54
CA LYS A 302 4.79 2.73 0.74
C LYS A 302 3.69 3.78 0.88
N SER A 303 4.01 4.90 1.50
CA SER A 303 3.15 6.08 1.51
C SER A 303 3.41 6.97 0.29
N HIS A 304 2.41 7.74 -0.14
CA HIS A 304 2.58 8.69 -1.26
C HIS A 304 3.57 9.80 -0.90
N GLY A 305 4.49 10.16 -1.83
CA GLY A 305 5.57 11.12 -1.58
C GLY A 305 5.10 12.52 -1.17
N GLY A 306 4.06 13.04 -1.83
CA GLY A 306 3.46 14.36 -1.55
C GLY A 306 2.31 14.31 -0.55
N THR A 307 2.21 13.30 0.31
CA THR A 307 1.15 13.20 1.33
C THR A 307 1.34 14.20 2.46
N ASP A 308 0.26 14.52 3.17
CA ASP A 308 0.29 15.24 4.43
C ASP A 308 0.36 14.30 5.66
N ALA A 309 0.37 14.86 6.86
CA ALA A 309 0.45 14.09 8.10
C ALA A 309 -0.72 13.11 8.28
N LEU A 310 -1.93 13.47 7.83
CA LEU A 310 -3.09 12.59 7.92
C LEU A 310 -2.94 11.35 7.02
N GLY A 311 -2.51 11.55 5.76
CA GLY A 311 -2.27 10.44 4.86
C GLY A 311 -1.07 9.59 5.30
N PHE A 312 -0.02 10.18 5.88
CA PHE A 312 1.08 9.38 6.43
C PHE A 312 0.62 8.54 7.63
N ALA A 313 -0.25 9.09 8.49
CA ALA A 313 -0.88 8.35 9.59
C ALA A 313 -1.68 7.14 9.07
N SER A 314 -2.43 7.29 7.96
CA SER A 314 -3.15 6.17 7.35
C SER A 314 -2.20 5.05 6.85
N ALA A 315 -1.03 5.41 6.33
CA ALA A 315 -0.02 4.40 5.99
C ALA A 315 0.53 3.68 7.23
N ILE A 316 0.64 4.36 8.37
CA ILE A 316 1.02 3.75 9.64
C ILE A 316 -0.10 2.83 10.16
N ASP A 317 -1.38 3.24 10.03
CA ASP A 317 -2.52 2.40 10.43
C ASP A 317 -2.51 1.08 9.64
N ILE A 318 -2.29 1.13 8.31
CA ILE A 318 -2.13 -0.09 7.49
C ILE A 318 -0.93 -0.93 8.00
N ALA A 319 0.21 -0.30 8.30
CA ALA A 319 1.36 -1.02 8.83
C ALA A 319 1.05 -1.71 10.18
N TYR A 320 0.29 -1.04 11.04
CA TYR A 320 -0.18 -1.58 12.30
C TYR A 320 -1.05 -2.81 12.08
N ASP A 321 -2.06 -2.73 11.21
CA ASP A 321 -2.98 -3.83 10.93
C ASP A 321 -2.22 -5.05 10.36
N MET A 322 -1.33 -4.82 9.38
CA MET A 322 -0.53 -5.89 8.79
C MET A 322 0.37 -6.59 9.80
N ALA A 323 0.96 -5.84 10.73
CA ALA A 323 1.81 -6.39 11.78
C ALA A 323 0.98 -7.05 12.90
N HIS A 324 -0.08 -6.39 13.37
CA HIS A 324 -0.92 -6.84 14.48
C HIS A 324 -1.65 -8.13 14.16
N TYR A 325 -2.18 -8.27 12.95
CA TYR A 325 -2.89 -9.45 12.47
C TYR A 325 -1.98 -10.46 11.74
N GLU A 326 -0.66 -10.30 11.88
CA GLU A 326 0.34 -11.27 11.43
C GLU A 326 0.26 -11.63 9.93
N LEU A 327 0.13 -10.62 9.05
CA LEU A 327 0.02 -10.80 7.58
C LEU A 327 1.02 -11.82 7.02
N MET A 328 2.28 -11.75 7.47
CA MET A 328 3.35 -12.62 6.98
C MET A 328 3.09 -14.10 7.26
N ARG A 329 2.49 -14.39 8.42
CA ARG A 329 2.09 -15.76 8.78
C ARG A 329 0.91 -16.23 7.94
N THR A 330 -0.11 -15.38 7.81
CA THR A 330 -1.31 -15.67 7.02
C THR A 330 -0.97 -15.97 5.57
N ILE A 331 -0.09 -15.16 4.93
CA ILE A 331 0.36 -15.41 3.56
C ILE A 331 1.09 -16.76 3.46
N ARG A 332 2.02 -17.07 4.37
CA ARG A 332 2.76 -18.35 4.33
C ARG A 332 1.81 -19.54 4.44
N GLU A 333 0.89 -19.52 5.39
CA GLU A 333 -0.10 -20.59 5.59
C GLU A 333 -0.98 -20.80 4.35
N MET A 334 -1.40 -19.72 3.68
CA MET A 334 -2.20 -19.80 2.46
C MET A 334 -1.38 -20.28 1.24
N LEU A 335 -0.14 -19.81 1.08
CA LEU A 335 0.75 -20.26 -0.01
C LEU A 335 1.11 -21.74 0.12
N GLU A 336 1.33 -22.25 1.34
CA GLU A 336 1.59 -23.69 1.56
C GLU A 336 0.42 -24.59 1.13
N GLN A 337 -0.82 -24.07 1.16
CA GLN A 337 -2.01 -24.77 0.71
C GLN A 337 -2.26 -24.64 -0.81
N THR A 338 -1.48 -23.80 -1.48
CA THR A 338 -1.61 -23.55 -2.92
C THR A 338 -0.77 -24.56 -3.69
N PRO A 339 -1.34 -25.27 -4.69
CA PRO A 339 -0.57 -26.20 -5.52
C PRO A 339 0.60 -25.49 -6.20
N ALA A 340 1.77 -26.11 -6.20
CA ALA A 340 2.94 -25.57 -6.88
C ALA A 340 2.64 -25.44 -8.37
N VAL A 341 2.62 -24.21 -8.88
CA VAL A 341 2.51 -23.93 -10.31
C VAL A 341 3.89 -24.10 -10.92
N ALA A 342 4.06 -25.09 -11.79
CA ALA A 342 5.33 -25.24 -12.51
C ALA A 342 5.53 -23.98 -13.38
N SER A 343 6.59 -23.21 -13.08
CA SER A 343 7.05 -22.14 -13.96
C SER A 343 7.41 -22.74 -15.32
N ALA A 344 6.74 -22.28 -16.37
CA ALA A 344 6.96 -22.73 -17.75
C ALA A 344 8.27 -22.17 -18.31
#